data_4967282b6bceae7ada65b4fa5ede72dc
#
_entry.id   4967282b6bceae7ada65b4fa5ede72dc
#
_cell.length_a   1.000
_cell.length_b   1.000
_cell.length_c   1.000
_cell.angle_alpha   90.00
_cell.angle_beta   90.00
_cell.angle_gamma   90.00
#
_symmetry.space_group_name_H-M   'P 1'
#
loop_
_entity.id
_entity.type
_entity.pdbx_description
1 polymer ?
#
loop_
_entity_poly.entity_id
_entity_poly.type
_entity_poly.pdbx_seq_one_letter_code
_entity_poly.pdbx_strand_id
1 'polypeptide(L)'
;MDCPVTARPTVIVISDSLGDTACEVVLAASGQFDEGAFRVLRLPKVTSVEQVESFVGPRVDADHRDIAVFHTIVDPSLRARVLDYLGMLHIRSVDLIGPTLAVLSSLIGVAPKGVACVIHKTDDRYFHRIEAMEYFVEHDDGRGCDDLSGAEDRKST
;
A
#
# COMPACT_ATOMS: atom_id res chain seq x y z
N MET A 1 14.26 31.59 -21.58
CA MET A 1 14.74 30.97 -20.34
C MET A 1 14.06 29.62 -20.22
N ASP A 2 14.75 28.58 -20.61
CA ASP A 2 14.26 27.24 -20.47
C ASP A 2 14.28 26.90 -18.98
N CYS A 3 13.09 26.81 -18.38
CA CYS A 3 12.93 26.20 -17.08
C CYS A 3 13.40 24.76 -17.21
N PRO A 4 14.40 24.28 -16.42
CA PRO A 4 14.79 22.89 -16.51
C PRO A 4 13.54 22.06 -16.23
N VAL A 5 13.23 21.13 -17.13
CA VAL A 5 12.21 20.13 -16.90
C VAL A 5 12.68 19.35 -15.65
N THR A 6 12.24 19.79 -14.48
CA THR A 6 12.51 19.07 -13.25
C THR A 6 11.87 17.71 -13.40
N ALA A 7 12.68 16.68 -13.43
CA ALA A 7 12.21 15.31 -13.49
C ALA A 7 11.19 15.11 -12.35
N ARG A 8 10.00 14.58 -12.68
CA ARG A 8 8.92 14.40 -11.69
C ARG A 8 9.40 13.48 -10.57
N PRO A 9 9.13 13.80 -9.32
CA PRO A 9 9.40 12.91 -8.21
C PRO A 9 8.86 11.50 -8.45
N THR A 10 9.56 10.51 -7.96
CA THR A 10 9.20 9.10 -8.16
C THR A 10 8.82 8.46 -6.83
N VAL A 11 7.64 7.92 -6.76
CA VAL A 11 7.18 7.04 -5.69
C VAL A 11 7.36 5.60 -6.14
N ILE A 12 8.07 4.81 -5.35
CA ILE A 12 8.24 3.38 -5.60
C ILE A 12 7.43 2.61 -4.57
N VAL A 13 6.54 1.76 -5.03
CA VAL A 13 5.77 0.82 -4.20
C VAL A 13 6.45 -0.54 -4.25
N ILE A 14 6.81 -1.07 -3.08
CA ILE A 14 7.46 -2.38 -2.94
C ILE A 14 6.58 -3.29 -2.09
N SER A 15 6.36 -4.52 -2.54
CA SER A 15 5.58 -5.52 -1.80
C SER A 15 6.09 -6.94 -2.05
N ASP A 16 6.01 -7.79 -1.03
CA ASP A 16 6.18 -9.23 -1.13
C ASP A 16 4.92 -9.96 -1.65
N SER A 17 3.85 -9.20 -1.90
CA SER A 17 2.62 -9.61 -2.57
C SER A 17 2.42 -8.77 -3.85
N LEU A 18 1.18 -8.52 -4.23
CA LEU A 18 0.85 -7.74 -5.43
C LEU A 18 1.09 -6.22 -5.28
N GLY A 19 1.10 -5.71 -4.04
CA GLY A 19 1.33 -4.29 -3.74
C GLY A 19 0.10 -3.41 -3.93
N ASP A 20 -1.09 -3.99 -4.05
CA ASP A 20 -2.33 -3.25 -4.24
C ASP A 20 -2.60 -2.31 -3.08
N THR A 21 -2.50 -2.78 -1.84
CA THR A 21 -2.70 -1.97 -0.63
C THR A 21 -1.82 -0.71 -0.61
N ALA A 22 -0.54 -0.86 -0.91
CA ALA A 22 0.37 0.29 -0.93
C ALA A 22 0.04 1.25 -2.08
N CYS A 23 -0.34 0.73 -3.25
CA CYS A 23 -0.80 1.55 -4.37
C CYS A 23 -2.07 2.33 -4.01
N GLU A 24 -3.04 1.71 -3.36
CA GLU A 24 -4.28 2.36 -2.93
C GLU A 24 -4.03 3.47 -1.91
N VAL A 25 -3.15 3.25 -0.95
CA VAL A 25 -2.76 4.29 0.02
C VAL A 25 -2.10 5.47 -0.69
N VAL A 26 -1.16 5.22 -1.59
CA VAL A 26 -0.48 6.26 -2.38
C VAL A 26 -1.47 7.00 -3.26
N LEU A 27 -2.39 6.29 -3.90
CA LEU A 27 -3.43 6.87 -4.75
C LEU A 27 -4.39 7.75 -3.94
N ALA A 28 -4.84 7.28 -2.79
CA ALA A 28 -5.70 8.07 -1.89
C ALA A 28 -5.00 9.36 -1.44
N ALA A 29 -3.72 9.27 -1.07
CA ALA A 29 -2.92 10.44 -0.70
C ALA A 29 -2.69 11.39 -1.89
N SER A 30 -2.55 10.87 -3.11
CA SER A 30 -2.29 11.69 -4.30
C SER A 30 -3.41 12.66 -4.61
N GLY A 31 -4.64 12.37 -4.22
CA GLY A 31 -5.79 13.26 -4.34
C GLY A 31 -5.66 14.60 -3.59
N GLN A 32 -4.68 14.71 -2.68
CA GLN A 32 -4.38 15.94 -1.94
C GLN A 32 -3.37 16.85 -2.66
N PHE A 33 -2.87 16.44 -3.81
CA PHE A 33 -1.86 17.14 -4.61
C PHE A 33 -2.33 17.35 -6.04
N ASP A 34 -1.65 18.21 -6.78
CA ASP A 34 -1.95 18.45 -8.18
C ASP A 34 -1.76 17.17 -9.03
N GLU A 35 -2.60 17.02 -10.03
CA GLU A 35 -2.52 15.89 -10.95
C GLU A 35 -1.15 15.80 -11.61
N GLY A 36 -0.54 14.62 -11.56
CA GLY A 36 0.77 14.40 -12.15
C GLY A 36 1.95 14.98 -11.36
N ALA A 37 1.76 15.36 -10.09
CA ALA A 37 2.81 15.87 -9.21
C ALA A 37 3.99 14.88 -9.05
N PHE A 38 3.73 13.59 -9.12
CA PHE A 38 4.74 12.52 -9.07
C PHE A 38 4.33 11.34 -9.97
N ARG A 39 5.27 10.46 -10.22
CA ARG A 39 5.01 9.18 -10.91
C ARG A 39 5.10 8.03 -9.91
N VAL A 40 4.36 6.95 -10.15
CA VAL A 40 4.37 5.75 -9.32
C VAL A 40 4.96 4.59 -10.11
N LEU A 41 5.93 3.91 -9.51
CA LEU A 41 6.50 2.65 -10.00
C LEU A 41 6.18 1.56 -8.99
N ARG A 42 6.01 0.33 -9.46
CA ARG A 42 5.62 -0.80 -8.65
C ARG A 42 6.62 -1.94 -8.80
N LEU A 43 7.07 -2.48 -7.68
CA LEU A 43 7.88 -3.70 -7.59
C LEU A 43 7.14 -4.73 -6.72
N PRO A 44 6.31 -5.59 -7.33
CA PRO A 44 5.57 -6.62 -6.62
C PRO A 44 6.39 -7.90 -6.46
N LYS A 45 5.91 -8.80 -5.60
CA LYS A 45 6.41 -10.17 -5.40
C LYS A 45 7.90 -10.23 -5.06
N VAL A 46 8.35 -9.28 -4.24
CA VAL A 46 9.73 -9.25 -3.77
C VAL A 46 9.98 -10.39 -2.80
N THR A 47 11.02 -11.16 -3.05
CA THR A 47 11.45 -12.29 -2.20
C THR A 47 12.86 -12.11 -1.64
N SER A 48 13.60 -11.13 -2.17
CA SER A 48 14.97 -10.85 -1.72
C SER A 48 15.32 -9.36 -1.81
N VAL A 49 16.29 -8.93 -1.01
CA VAL A 49 16.77 -7.54 -1.05
C VAL A 49 17.48 -7.22 -2.36
N GLU A 50 18.12 -8.18 -2.98
CA GLU A 50 18.82 -8.03 -4.26
C GLU A 50 17.89 -7.59 -5.39
N GLN A 51 16.63 -8.01 -5.37
CA GLN A 51 15.61 -7.52 -6.29
C GLN A 51 15.32 -6.03 -6.08
N VAL A 52 15.26 -5.59 -4.83
CA VAL A 52 15.09 -4.18 -4.49
C VAL A 52 16.30 -3.36 -4.92
N GLU A 53 17.51 -3.86 -4.65
CA GLU A 53 18.77 -3.23 -5.06
C GLU A 53 18.83 -3.03 -6.57
N SER A 54 18.52 -4.07 -7.34
CA SER A 54 18.52 -4.03 -8.80
C SER A 54 17.47 -3.07 -9.37
N PHE A 55 16.36 -2.88 -8.67
CA PHE A 55 15.29 -2.00 -9.11
C PHE A 55 15.51 -0.55 -8.67
N VAL A 56 15.89 -0.32 -7.43
CA VAL A 56 16.03 1.02 -6.83
C VAL A 56 17.36 1.65 -7.19
N GLY A 57 18.46 0.89 -7.11
CA GLY A 57 19.82 1.40 -7.27
C GLY A 57 20.05 2.25 -8.52
N PRO A 58 19.74 1.74 -9.74
CA PRO A 58 19.93 2.53 -10.98
C PRO A 58 19.11 3.81 -11.04
N ARG A 59 18.00 3.88 -10.30
CA ARG A 59 17.12 5.05 -10.25
C ARG A 59 17.61 6.11 -9.29
N VAL A 60 18.30 5.69 -8.24
CA VAL A 60 18.90 6.60 -7.26
C VAL A 60 20.06 7.39 -7.86
N ASP A 61 20.87 6.74 -8.69
CA ASP A 61 22.00 7.38 -9.34
C ASP A 61 21.55 8.50 -10.31
N ALA A 62 20.33 8.39 -10.86
CA ALA A 62 19.78 9.35 -11.79
C ALA A 62 19.10 10.57 -11.10
N ASP A 63 18.41 10.36 -9.94
CA ASP A 63 17.53 11.36 -9.32
C ASP A 63 17.44 11.21 -7.80
N HIS A 64 18.57 11.26 -7.12
CA HIS A 64 18.71 10.93 -5.70
C HIS A 64 17.76 11.66 -4.71
N ARG A 65 17.27 12.84 -5.07
CA ARG A 65 16.47 13.69 -4.15
C ARG A 65 14.98 13.49 -4.24
N ASP A 66 14.52 12.89 -5.31
CA ASP A 66 13.12 12.88 -5.69
C ASP A 66 12.52 11.47 -5.68
N ILE A 67 13.06 10.58 -4.85
CA ILE A 67 12.56 9.22 -4.67
C ILE A 67 12.03 9.03 -3.25
N ALA A 68 10.83 8.44 -3.16
CA ALA A 68 10.28 7.92 -1.92
C ALA A 68 9.80 6.48 -2.13
N VAL A 69 9.93 5.63 -1.11
CA VAL A 69 9.52 4.24 -1.14
C VAL A 69 8.40 4.00 -0.14
N PHE A 70 7.33 3.38 -0.59
CA PHE A 70 6.24 2.88 0.26
C PHE A 70 6.21 1.37 0.15
N HIS A 71 6.20 0.65 1.26
CA HIS A 71 6.26 -0.80 1.19
C HIS A 71 5.28 -1.51 2.13
N THR A 72 4.89 -2.71 1.70
CA THR A 72 4.04 -3.63 2.44
C THR A 72 4.71 -5.01 2.47
N ILE A 73 5.87 -5.10 3.09
CA ILE A 73 6.62 -6.36 3.25
C ILE A 73 6.25 -6.98 4.59
N VAL A 74 5.63 -8.15 4.56
CA VAL A 74 5.14 -8.87 5.73
C VAL A 74 6.23 -9.69 6.40
N ASP A 75 7.13 -10.29 5.61
CA ASP A 75 8.28 -11.03 6.12
C ASP A 75 9.21 -10.10 6.94
N PRO A 76 9.39 -10.34 8.24
CA PRO A 76 10.15 -9.44 9.09
C PRO A 76 11.64 -9.39 8.73
N SER A 77 12.23 -10.49 8.27
CA SER A 77 13.63 -10.56 7.86
C SER A 77 13.88 -9.78 6.57
N LEU A 78 13.05 -10.00 5.57
CA LEU A 78 13.13 -9.26 4.31
C LEU A 78 12.88 -7.77 4.53
N ARG A 79 11.88 -7.43 5.33
CA ARG A 79 11.55 -6.04 5.68
C ARG A 79 12.73 -5.32 6.33
N ALA A 80 13.38 -5.94 7.32
CA ALA A 80 14.56 -5.35 7.97
C ALA A 80 15.69 -5.08 6.97
N ARG A 81 16.01 -6.05 6.12
CA ARG A 81 17.06 -5.91 5.10
C ARG A 81 16.74 -4.82 4.07
N VAL A 82 15.49 -4.70 3.66
CA VAL A 82 15.06 -3.64 2.73
C VAL A 82 15.14 -2.27 3.41
N LEU A 83 14.70 -2.15 4.65
CA LEU A 83 14.82 -0.90 5.42
C LEU A 83 16.26 -0.47 5.62
N ASP A 84 17.16 -1.41 5.95
CA ASP A 84 18.60 -1.14 6.08
C ASP A 84 19.19 -0.64 4.76
N TYR A 85 18.85 -1.28 3.65
CA TYR A 85 19.30 -0.86 2.32
C TYR A 85 18.81 0.55 1.96
N LEU A 86 17.52 0.82 2.12
CA LEU A 86 16.96 2.15 1.85
C LEU A 86 17.56 3.22 2.78
N GLY A 87 17.83 2.86 4.04
CA GLY A 87 18.50 3.72 5.01
C GLY A 87 19.93 4.08 4.62
N MET A 88 20.70 3.10 4.11
CA MET A 88 22.06 3.35 3.59
C MET A 88 22.07 4.32 2.41
N LEU A 89 21.03 4.30 1.59
CA LEU A 89 20.85 5.20 0.47
C LEU A 89 20.21 6.54 0.85
N HIS A 90 19.86 6.75 2.11
CA HIS A 90 19.15 7.93 2.61
C HIS A 90 17.82 8.19 1.87
N ILE A 91 17.16 7.13 1.40
CA ILE A 91 15.86 7.22 0.72
C ILE A 91 14.74 7.34 1.76
N ARG A 92 13.83 8.29 1.53
CA ARG A 92 12.60 8.39 2.34
C ARG A 92 11.76 7.13 2.14
N SER A 93 11.44 6.43 3.22
CA SER A 93 10.63 5.22 3.15
C SER A 93 9.53 5.19 4.21
N VAL A 94 8.42 4.58 3.87
CA VAL A 94 7.27 4.39 4.75
C VAL A 94 6.90 2.91 4.76
N ASP A 95 6.98 2.30 5.95
CA ASP A 95 6.46 0.96 6.20
C ASP A 95 4.96 1.06 6.50
N LEU A 96 4.12 0.61 5.58
CA LEU A 96 2.67 0.69 5.69
C LEU A 96 2.06 -0.50 6.46
N ILE A 97 2.80 -1.59 6.61
CA ILE A 97 2.26 -2.83 7.19
C ILE A 97 2.88 -3.18 8.55
N GLY A 98 4.16 -2.90 8.76
CA GLY A 98 4.87 -3.28 9.98
C GLY A 98 4.24 -2.71 11.25
N PRO A 99 4.03 -1.40 11.36
CA PRO A 99 3.37 -0.79 12.51
C PRO A 99 1.96 -1.33 12.74
N THR A 100 1.19 -1.56 11.67
CA THR A 100 -0.15 -2.15 11.73
C THR A 100 -0.10 -3.56 12.30
N LEU A 101 0.82 -4.40 11.83
CA LEU A 101 1.02 -5.75 12.36
C LEU A 101 1.43 -5.73 13.84
N ALA A 102 2.27 -4.79 14.24
CA ALA A 102 2.71 -4.66 15.63
C ALA A 102 1.55 -4.32 16.55
N VAL A 103 0.68 -3.39 16.18
CA VAL A 103 -0.51 -3.02 16.96
C VAL A 103 -1.48 -4.20 17.06
N LEU A 104 -1.79 -4.87 15.95
CA LEU A 104 -2.67 -6.02 15.93
C LEU A 104 -2.10 -7.18 16.77
N SER A 105 -0.82 -7.46 16.66
CA SER A 105 -0.13 -8.49 17.46
C SER A 105 -0.23 -8.20 18.95
N SER A 106 -0.02 -6.95 19.35
CA SER A 106 -0.15 -6.53 20.74
C SER A 106 -1.60 -6.67 21.27
N LEU A 107 -2.58 -6.32 20.43
CA LEU A 107 -3.99 -6.38 20.78
C LEU A 107 -4.47 -7.82 20.92
N ILE A 108 -4.06 -8.72 20.02
CA ILE A 108 -4.52 -10.11 19.94
C ILE A 108 -3.67 -11.01 20.85
N GLY A 109 -2.44 -10.63 21.18
CA GLY A 109 -1.48 -11.43 21.95
C GLY A 109 -0.85 -12.59 21.15
N VAL A 110 -0.87 -12.50 19.80
CA VAL A 110 -0.33 -13.53 18.90
C VAL A 110 0.61 -12.89 17.89
N ALA A 111 1.76 -13.51 17.63
CA ALA A 111 2.72 -13.05 16.64
C ALA A 111 2.14 -13.19 15.22
N PRO A 112 2.47 -12.23 14.30
CA PRO A 112 2.08 -12.34 12.90
C PRO A 112 2.69 -13.58 12.25
N LYS A 113 2.01 -14.15 11.26
CA LYS A 113 2.51 -15.33 10.52
C LYS A 113 3.77 -15.05 9.70
N GLY A 114 4.01 -13.79 9.33
CA GLY A 114 5.19 -13.37 8.56
C GLY A 114 5.26 -13.92 7.13
N VAL A 115 4.14 -14.38 6.59
CA VAL A 115 4.05 -15.01 5.25
C VAL A 115 3.25 -14.13 4.32
N ALA A 116 3.83 -13.75 3.19
CA ALA A 116 3.16 -12.98 2.16
C ALA A 116 1.98 -13.75 1.56
N CYS A 117 0.98 -13.03 1.07
CA CYS A 117 -0.16 -13.58 0.34
C CYS A 117 -1.05 -14.57 1.12
N VAL A 118 -1.05 -14.53 2.46
CA VAL A 118 -1.94 -15.39 3.27
C VAL A 118 -3.42 -15.15 2.96
N ILE A 119 -3.74 -13.96 2.48
CA ILE A 119 -5.12 -13.54 2.17
C ILE A 119 -5.59 -14.05 0.80
N HIS A 120 -4.67 -14.36 -0.13
CA HIS A 120 -5.02 -14.77 -1.50
C HIS A 120 -5.38 -16.25 -1.66
N LYS A 121 -5.45 -17.01 -0.58
CA LYS A 121 -6.13 -18.30 -0.62
C LYS A 121 -7.62 -18.02 -0.56
N THR A 122 -8.31 -18.38 -1.62
CA THR A 122 -9.76 -18.44 -1.82
C THR A 122 -10.49 -18.99 -0.58
N ASP A 123 -10.64 -18.16 0.42
CA ASP A 123 -11.47 -18.44 1.59
C ASP A 123 -12.71 -17.54 1.49
N ASP A 124 -13.89 -18.14 1.46
CA ASP A 124 -15.18 -17.42 1.46
C ASP A 124 -15.26 -16.38 2.58
N ARG A 125 -14.55 -16.60 3.69
CA ARG A 125 -14.42 -15.65 4.79
C ARG A 125 -13.69 -14.37 4.40
N TYR A 126 -12.79 -14.41 3.41
CA TYR A 126 -12.07 -13.23 2.93
C TYR A 126 -12.97 -12.32 2.13
N PHE A 127 -13.75 -12.89 1.21
CA PHE A 127 -14.72 -12.13 0.42
C PHE A 127 -15.78 -11.46 1.31
N HIS A 128 -16.28 -12.15 2.33
CA HIS A 128 -17.19 -11.54 3.32
C HIS A 128 -16.54 -10.40 4.13
N ARG A 129 -15.24 -10.45 4.38
CA ARG A 129 -14.53 -9.33 5.03
C ARG A 129 -14.38 -8.12 4.12
N ILE A 130 -14.08 -8.32 2.85
CA ILE A 130 -13.99 -7.24 1.86
C ILE A 130 -15.36 -6.63 1.64
N GLU A 131 -16.40 -7.41 1.45
CA GLU A 131 -17.77 -6.93 1.32
C GLU A 131 -18.20 -6.10 2.53
N ALA A 132 -17.85 -6.54 3.74
CA ALA A 132 -18.12 -5.78 4.96
C ALA A 132 -17.35 -4.46 5.02
N MET A 133 -16.07 -4.45 4.60
CA MET A 133 -15.27 -3.22 4.54
C MET A 133 -15.76 -2.27 3.46
N GLU A 134 -16.10 -2.75 2.28
CA GLU A 134 -16.69 -1.95 1.19
C GLU A 134 -18.02 -1.35 1.62
N TYR A 135 -18.87 -2.10 2.33
CA TYR A 135 -20.10 -1.62 2.90
C TYR A 135 -19.89 -0.46 3.90
N PHE A 136 -18.90 -0.55 4.77
CA PHE A 136 -18.57 0.53 5.70
C PHE A 136 -18.05 1.78 4.99
N VAL A 137 -17.19 1.62 3.98
CA VAL A 137 -16.65 2.74 3.18
C VAL A 137 -17.76 3.44 2.40
N GLU A 138 -18.66 2.70 1.75
CA GLU A 138 -19.79 3.29 1.02
C GLU A 138 -20.75 4.07 1.92
N HIS A 139 -20.97 3.60 3.16
CA HIS A 139 -21.85 4.27 4.13
C HIS A 139 -21.19 5.48 4.81
N ASP A 140 -19.88 5.46 4.98
CA ASP A 140 -19.12 6.58 5.56
C ASP A 140 -19.02 7.77 4.58
N ASP A 141 -18.95 7.50 3.29
CA ASP A 141 -18.93 8.51 2.22
C ASP A 141 -20.31 9.12 1.89
N GLY A 142 -21.34 8.78 2.64
CA GLY A 142 -22.68 9.33 2.45
C GLY A 142 -23.38 8.92 1.15
N ARG A 143 -22.86 7.96 0.42
CA ARG A 143 -23.42 7.46 -0.83
C ARG A 143 -24.50 6.38 -0.65
N GLY A 144 -24.68 5.91 0.58
CA GLY A 144 -25.61 4.83 0.90
C GLY A 144 -27.00 5.30 1.41
N CYS A 145 -27.27 6.61 1.46
CA CYS A 145 -28.55 7.09 1.98
C CYS A 145 -29.74 6.88 1.03
N ASP A 146 -29.49 6.60 -0.25
CA ASP A 146 -30.55 6.45 -1.24
C ASP A 146 -31.16 5.04 -1.29
N ASP A 147 -30.52 4.06 -0.66
CA ASP A 147 -30.96 2.66 -0.76
C ASP A 147 -31.94 2.22 0.36
N LEU A 148 -32.10 3.04 1.40
CA LEU A 148 -33.03 2.72 2.49
C LEU A 148 -34.50 3.05 2.16
N SER A 149 -34.78 3.79 1.10
CA SER A 149 -36.15 4.10 0.67
C SER A 149 -36.83 2.95 -0.09
N GLY A 150 -36.07 1.97 -0.55
CA GLY A 150 -36.59 0.80 -1.27
C GLY A 150 -37.03 -0.38 -0.38
N ALA A 151 -36.69 -0.35 0.90
CA ALA A 151 -36.95 -1.49 1.81
C ALA A 151 -38.32 -1.45 2.51
N GLU A 152 -39.01 -0.32 2.48
CA GLU A 152 -40.32 -0.20 3.17
C GLU A 152 -41.53 -0.69 2.33
N ASP A 153 -41.37 -0.92 1.03
CA ASP A 153 -42.50 -1.25 0.16
C ASP A 153 -42.79 -2.76 0.01
N ARG A 154 -42.13 -3.61 0.79
CA ARG A 154 -42.34 -5.09 0.74
C ARG A 154 -43.09 -5.68 1.93
N LYS A 155 -43.70 -4.88 2.82
CA LYS A 155 -44.50 -5.37 3.97
C LYS A 155 -45.96 -5.03 3.94
N SER A 156 -46.56 -4.81 2.80
CA SER A 156 -48.04 -4.70 2.69
C SER A 156 -48.58 -5.57 1.56
N THR A 157 -48.69 -6.85 1.87
CA THR A 157 -49.71 -7.77 1.36
C THR A 157 -49.83 -8.97 2.29
#